data_fef38088e5b42a999cecd61688ce0df4
#
_entry.id   fef38088e5b42a999cecd61688ce0df4
#
_cell.length_a   1.000
_cell.length_b   1.000
_cell.length_c   1.000
_cell.angle_alpha   90.00
_cell.angle_beta   90.00
_cell.angle_gamma   90.00
#
_symmetry.space_group_name_H-M   'P 1'
#
loop_
_entity.id
_entity.type
_entity.pdbx_description
1 polymer ?
#
loop_
_entity_poly.entity_id
_entity_poly.type
_entity_poly.pdbx_seq_one_letter_code
_entity_poly.pdbx_strand_id
1 'polypeptide(L)'
;MKIALLSEKYTPDLGGLAISTGRLGEMLAAAGHDIRLFAPTSNLSPTIKQTQRSSGVNVTRFGAHKRVDDTLVDWFELIVEEHKREPFDLIHAYFLPMAGFVGTYAGKYLGIPSVVSIRGNDIERAAFDPSKFSHVMYALQNASAVTTNASILAKKAKAFFDREVHIIPNGIDTERFKPMEKNSVLAEALGLVDEKKKEEGKFVMGFVGELREKKGLATLLSGYAQATKTRPVSLLIVGEVREGEDKKYFEEFKSNNPQLSITVTGHVPHKDLPAYYSLMDVFVHPSLRDGMPNAVLEAMACGVPVIATPVGGVLDVLNDGVNGFLVDVNDAPQLAEKIAKTLKPLKELESVRRSARETVLHHCTFEEELQANLKIYANLGVTTE
;
A
#
# COMPACT_ATOMS: atom_id res chain seq x y z
N MET A 1 26.06 -6.04 -1.30
CA MET A 1 25.55 -6.55 0.00
C MET A 1 24.68 -7.78 -0.26
N LYS A 2 24.69 -8.71 0.70
CA LYS A 2 23.79 -9.87 0.73
C LYS A 2 22.75 -9.66 1.84
N ILE A 3 21.49 -9.55 1.48
CA ILE A 3 20.40 -9.13 2.39
C ILE A 3 19.39 -10.27 2.53
N ALA A 4 19.11 -10.67 3.78
CA ALA A 4 17.96 -11.52 4.08
C ALA A 4 16.72 -10.64 4.26
N LEU A 5 15.77 -10.72 3.33
CA LEU A 5 14.51 -10.00 3.38
C LEU A 5 13.40 -10.92 3.91
N LEU A 6 12.76 -10.56 5.03
CA LEU A 6 11.74 -11.36 5.68
C LEU A 6 10.37 -10.70 5.53
N SER A 7 9.37 -11.48 5.15
CA SER A 7 7.99 -10.99 5.06
C SER A 7 6.98 -12.08 5.43
N GLU A 8 5.93 -11.70 6.16
CA GLU A 8 4.82 -12.61 6.47
C GLU A 8 3.97 -12.96 5.23
N LYS A 9 4.04 -12.13 4.17
CA LYS A 9 3.32 -12.32 2.91
C LYS A 9 4.19 -11.94 1.73
N TYR A 10 4.12 -12.73 0.69
CA TYR A 10 4.76 -12.45 -0.60
C TYR A 10 3.92 -13.04 -1.73
N THR A 11 4.08 -12.55 -2.95
CA THR A 11 3.36 -13.07 -4.14
C THR A 11 3.37 -14.60 -4.20
N PRO A 12 2.23 -15.26 -4.44
CA PRO A 12 0.94 -14.73 -4.93
C PRO A 12 -0.02 -14.24 -3.82
N ASP A 13 0.42 -14.09 -2.57
CA ASP A 13 -0.44 -13.54 -1.52
C ASP A 13 -0.85 -12.10 -1.88
N LEU A 14 -2.12 -11.75 -1.66
CA LEU A 14 -2.64 -10.42 -1.97
C LEU A 14 -2.41 -9.44 -0.81
N GLY A 15 -2.21 -8.17 -1.15
CA GLY A 15 -2.19 -7.05 -0.20
C GLY A 15 -0.91 -6.22 -0.21
N GLY A 16 -1.00 -5.05 0.43
CA GLY A 16 0.07 -4.04 0.42
C GLY A 16 1.41 -4.51 0.97
N LEU A 17 1.41 -5.46 1.93
CA LEU A 17 2.64 -6.01 2.49
C LEU A 17 3.42 -6.80 1.44
N ALA A 18 2.76 -7.70 0.71
CA ALA A 18 3.39 -8.49 -0.34
C ALA A 18 3.96 -7.61 -1.46
N ILE A 19 3.19 -6.59 -1.87
CA ILE A 19 3.60 -5.62 -2.90
C ILE A 19 4.81 -4.83 -2.43
N SER A 20 4.78 -4.28 -1.21
CA SER A 20 5.87 -3.44 -0.70
C SER A 20 7.18 -4.22 -0.50
N THR A 21 7.08 -5.46 0.01
CA THR A 21 8.26 -6.30 0.20
C THR A 21 8.86 -6.73 -1.15
N GLY A 22 8.00 -7.14 -2.10
CA GLY A 22 8.43 -7.50 -3.46
C GLY A 22 9.15 -6.34 -4.14
N ARG A 23 8.54 -5.16 -4.11
CA ARG A 23 9.12 -3.92 -4.66
C ARG A 23 10.50 -3.61 -4.10
N LEU A 24 10.65 -3.60 -2.75
CA LEU A 24 11.98 -3.34 -2.16
C LEU A 24 13.00 -4.40 -2.58
N GLY A 25 12.61 -5.68 -2.57
CA GLY A 25 13.49 -6.75 -3.02
C GLY A 25 13.97 -6.58 -4.45
N GLU A 26 13.05 -6.25 -5.37
CA GLU A 26 13.35 -6.00 -6.78
C GLU A 26 14.24 -4.76 -6.98
N MET A 27 13.97 -3.66 -6.28
CA MET A 27 14.78 -2.44 -6.34
C MET A 27 16.21 -2.69 -5.85
N LEU A 28 16.38 -3.40 -4.73
CA LEU A 28 17.70 -3.75 -4.19
C LEU A 28 18.45 -4.72 -5.12
N ALA A 29 17.76 -5.70 -5.71
CA ALA A 29 18.35 -6.61 -6.67
C ALA A 29 18.79 -5.89 -7.95
N ALA A 30 17.99 -4.95 -8.46
CA ALA A 30 18.33 -4.12 -9.60
C ALA A 30 19.54 -3.20 -9.31
N ALA A 31 19.71 -2.77 -8.06
CA ALA A 31 20.87 -2.03 -7.59
C ALA A 31 22.13 -2.90 -7.37
N GLY A 32 22.09 -4.20 -7.74
CA GLY A 32 23.24 -5.09 -7.69
C GLY A 32 23.44 -5.84 -6.37
N HIS A 33 22.44 -5.86 -5.49
CA HIS A 33 22.52 -6.60 -4.22
C HIS A 33 22.00 -8.03 -4.35
N ASP A 34 22.58 -8.99 -3.61
CA ASP A 34 22.06 -10.36 -3.51
C ASP A 34 20.94 -10.40 -2.48
N ILE A 35 19.70 -10.55 -2.97
CA ILE A 35 18.50 -10.54 -2.13
C ILE A 35 17.97 -11.96 -1.99
N ARG A 36 17.87 -12.41 -0.74
CA ARG A 36 17.22 -13.65 -0.35
C ARG A 36 15.98 -13.35 0.47
N LEU A 37 14.82 -13.59 -0.13
CA LEU A 37 13.53 -13.35 0.51
C LEU A 37 13.00 -14.67 1.10
N PHE A 38 12.55 -14.59 2.35
CA PHE A 38 11.98 -15.72 3.09
C PHE A 38 10.55 -15.39 3.52
N ALA A 39 9.59 -16.23 3.10
CA ALA A 39 8.19 -16.01 3.44
C ALA A 39 7.46 -17.34 3.70
N PRO A 40 6.75 -17.47 4.84
CA PRO A 40 5.93 -18.65 5.12
C PRO A 40 4.74 -18.74 4.16
N THR A 41 4.22 -19.96 3.97
CA THR A 41 3.01 -20.19 3.18
C THR A 41 2.23 -21.39 3.69
N SER A 42 0.90 -21.29 3.68
CA SER A 42 0.01 -22.43 3.96
C SER A 42 -0.12 -23.40 2.78
N ASN A 43 0.43 -23.07 1.61
CA ASN A 43 0.34 -23.90 0.41
C ASN A 43 1.39 -25.01 0.35
N LEU A 44 2.32 -25.02 1.31
CA LEU A 44 3.31 -26.07 1.49
C LEU A 44 3.11 -26.76 2.85
N SER A 45 3.39 -28.04 2.91
CA SER A 45 3.45 -28.75 4.19
C SER A 45 4.61 -28.19 5.04
N PRO A 46 4.49 -28.16 6.38
CA PRO A 46 5.60 -27.86 7.26
C PRO A 46 6.85 -28.67 6.88
N THR A 47 8.02 -28.14 7.12
CA THR A 47 9.33 -28.69 6.72
C THR A 47 9.66 -28.69 5.21
N ILE A 48 8.69 -28.40 4.35
CA ILE A 48 8.94 -28.27 2.90
C ILE A 48 9.32 -26.83 2.57
N LYS A 49 10.42 -26.66 1.84
CA LYS A 49 10.82 -25.36 1.30
C LYS A 49 11.01 -25.42 -0.22
N GLN A 50 10.68 -24.34 -0.89
CA GLN A 50 10.86 -24.16 -2.33
C GLN A 50 11.54 -22.83 -2.59
N THR A 51 12.61 -22.83 -3.36
CA THR A 51 13.33 -21.61 -3.76
C THR A 51 13.18 -21.40 -5.26
N GLN A 52 12.79 -20.19 -5.65
CA GLN A 52 12.75 -19.78 -7.04
C GLN A 52 13.34 -18.38 -7.20
N ARG A 53 13.87 -18.07 -8.37
CA ARG A 53 14.35 -16.72 -8.69
C ARG A 53 13.27 -15.96 -9.45
N SER A 54 12.94 -14.77 -8.96
CA SER A 54 11.94 -13.87 -9.58
C SER A 54 12.46 -12.44 -9.54
N SER A 55 12.45 -11.72 -10.67
CA SER A 55 12.90 -10.31 -10.77
C SER A 55 14.25 -10.04 -10.08
N GLY A 56 15.20 -10.97 -10.18
CA GLY A 56 16.53 -10.84 -9.54
C GLY A 56 16.59 -11.28 -8.08
N VAL A 57 15.45 -11.51 -7.42
CA VAL A 57 15.34 -11.94 -6.02
C VAL A 57 15.27 -13.46 -5.91
N ASN A 58 16.04 -14.06 -5.00
CA ASN A 58 15.93 -15.46 -4.65
C ASN A 58 14.87 -15.63 -3.57
N VAL A 59 13.70 -16.14 -3.92
CA VAL A 59 12.53 -16.27 -3.04
C VAL A 59 12.42 -17.68 -2.51
N THR A 60 12.53 -17.86 -1.21
CA THR A 60 12.29 -19.12 -0.51
C THR A 60 10.94 -19.08 0.20
N ARG A 61 10.00 -19.89 -0.28
CA ARG A 61 8.73 -20.17 0.40
C ARG A 61 8.89 -21.44 1.23
N PHE A 62 8.40 -21.44 2.46
CA PHE A 62 8.44 -22.58 3.36
C PHE A 62 7.07 -22.79 4.03
N GLY A 63 6.78 -24.06 4.37
CA GLY A 63 5.47 -24.43 4.91
C GLY A 63 5.23 -23.85 6.31
N ALA A 64 4.10 -23.19 6.50
CA ALA A 64 3.67 -22.69 7.80
C ALA A 64 3.00 -23.80 8.63
N HIS A 65 3.32 -23.86 9.91
CA HIS A 65 2.65 -24.74 10.88
C HIS A 65 1.30 -24.17 11.32
N LYS A 66 0.44 -25.02 11.88
CA LYS A 66 -0.81 -24.58 12.55
C LYS A 66 -0.51 -23.71 13.78
N ARG A 67 0.53 -24.04 14.53
CA ARG A 67 1.04 -23.21 15.61
C ARG A 67 2.02 -22.20 15.05
N VAL A 68 1.79 -20.95 15.37
CA VAL A 68 2.65 -19.83 14.91
C VAL A 68 4.08 -20.01 15.45
N ASP A 69 4.23 -20.42 16.72
CA ASP A 69 5.52 -20.59 17.35
C ASP A 69 6.44 -21.57 16.59
N ASP A 70 5.88 -22.69 16.13
CA ASP A 70 6.63 -23.67 15.35
C ASP A 70 7.11 -23.09 14.00
N THR A 71 6.27 -22.24 13.37
CA THR A 71 6.65 -21.50 12.15
C THR A 71 7.78 -20.50 12.42
N LEU A 72 7.78 -19.84 13.59
CA LEU A 72 8.85 -18.90 13.97
C LEU A 72 10.17 -19.62 14.19
N VAL A 73 10.15 -20.81 14.78
CA VAL A 73 11.33 -21.65 14.97
C VAL A 73 11.92 -22.08 13.64
N ASP A 74 11.10 -22.67 12.74
CA ASP A 74 11.55 -23.09 11.42
C ASP A 74 12.12 -21.91 10.61
N TRP A 75 11.49 -20.74 10.73
CA TRP A 75 11.97 -19.53 10.04
C TRP A 75 13.34 -19.08 10.57
N PHE A 76 13.50 -19.06 11.89
CA PHE A 76 14.77 -18.74 12.52
C PHE A 76 15.87 -19.72 12.10
N GLU A 77 15.61 -21.03 12.20
CA GLU A 77 16.58 -22.06 11.82
C GLU A 77 16.99 -21.95 10.34
N LEU A 78 16.01 -21.72 9.45
CA LEU A 78 16.25 -21.51 8.03
C LEU A 78 17.21 -20.34 7.75
N ILE A 79 17.02 -19.20 8.45
CA ILE A 79 17.90 -18.04 8.29
C ILE A 79 19.29 -18.33 8.80
N VAL A 80 19.42 -19.01 9.95
CA VAL A 80 20.71 -19.39 10.54
C VAL A 80 21.46 -20.37 9.63
N GLU A 81 20.78 -21.37 9.07
CA GLU A 81 21.37 -22.33 8.12
C GLU A 81 21.87 -21.63 6.85
N GLU A 82 21.04 -20.77 6.26
CA GLU A 82 21.41 -20.04 5.05
C GLU A 82 22.57 -19.07 5.32
N HIS A 83 22.59 -18.39 6.46
CA HIS A 83 23.71 -17.52 6.85
C HIS A 83 25.01 -18.29 7.06
N LYS A 84 24.96 -19.48 7.70
CA LYS A 84 26.15 -20.32 7.87
C LYS A 84 26.73 -20.79 6.53
N ARG A 85 25.88 -21.04 5.55
CA ARG A 85 26.28 -21.44 4.20
C ARG A 85 26.88 -20.28 3.42
N GLU A 86 26.20 -19.15 3.46
CA GLU A 86 26.56 -17.92 2.79
C GLU A 86 26.14 -16.71 3.63
N PRO A 87 27.09 -16.04 4.33
CA PRO A 87 26.77 -14.99 5.28
C PRO A 87 25.96 -13.84 4.70
N PHE A 88 24.94 -13.39 5.43
CA PHE A 88 24.22 -12.17 5.16
C PHE A 88 24.93 -10.99 5.83
N ASP A 89 24.90 -9.84 5.18
CA ASP A 89 25.39 -8.58 5.75
C ASP A 89 24.31 -7.88 6.62
N LEU A 90 23.03 -8.14 6.30
CA LEU A 90 21.88 -7.49 6.93
C LEU A 90 20.65 -8.38 6.88
N ILE A 91 19.79 -8.26 7.90
CA ILE A 91 18.42 -8.77 7.87
C ILE A 91 17.45 -7.59 7.82
N HIS A 92 16.54 -7.55 6.83
CA HIS A 92 15.46 -6.57 6.79
C HIS A 92 14.10 -7.26 6.84
N ALA A 93 13.32 -6.99 7.87
CA ALA A 93 12.05 -7.64 8.11
C ALA A 93 10.88 -6.66 7.95
N TYR A 94 9.88 -7.06 7.18
CA TYR A 94 8.64 -6.34 7.00
C TYR A 94 7.56 -6.88 7.92
N PHE A 95 7.01 -6.03 8.77
CA PHE A 95 6.00 -6.33 9.77
C PHE A 95 6.57 -6.85 11.10
N LEU A 96 6.09 -6.32 12.23
CA LEU A 96 6.72 -6.55 13.54
C LEU A 96 6.47 -7.94 14.14
N PRO A 97 5.22 -8.52 14.12
CA PRO A 97 4.88 -9.63 15.02
C PRO A 97 5.62 -10.94 14.75
N MET A 98 5.84 -11.29 13.48
CA MET A 98 6.53 -12.53 13.11
C MET A 98 7.86 -12.24 12.44
N ALA A 99 7.84 -11.65 11.25
CA ALA A 99 9.04 -11.35 10.47
C ALA A 99 10.00 -10.45 11.26
N GLY A 100 9.49 -9.40 11.89
CA GLY A 100 10.27 -8.47 12.70
C GLY A 100 10.87 -9.13 13.94
N PHE A 101 10.09 -9.95 14.63
CA PHE A 101 10.57 -10.71 15.78
C PHE A 101 11.70 -11.68 15.35
N VAL A 102 11.44 -12.53 14.35
CA VAL A 102 12.43 -13.52 13.88
C VAL A 102 13.68 -12.83 13.32
N GLY A 103 13.51 -11.79 12.49
CA GLY A 103 14.63 -11.07 11.91
C GLY A 103 15.51 -10.37 12.94
N THR A 104 14.91 -9.79 13.98
CA THR A 104 15.63 -9.15 15.07
C THR A 104 16.35 -10.18 15.95
N TYR A 105 15.67 -11.30 16.26
CA TYR A 105 16.25 -12.36 17.07
C TYR A 105 17.42 -13.02 16.33
N ALA A 106 17.25 -13.34 15.04
CA ALA A 106 18.31 -13.92 14.22
C ALA A 106 19.50 -12.94 14.04
N GLY A 107 19.23 -11.65 13.84
CA GLY A 107 20.28 -10.63 13.76
C GLY A 107 21.15 -10.59 15.00
N LYS A 108 20.52 -10.60 16.19
CA LYS A 108 21.26 -10.67 17.46
C LYS A 108 22.05 -11.98 17.62
N TYR A 109 21.45 -13.11 17.27
CA TYR A 109 22.12 -14.42 17.39
C TYR A 109 23.32 -14.52 16.45
N LEU A 110 23.20 -13.98 15.24
CA LEU A 110 24.26 -14.02 14.21
C LEU A 110 25.28 -12.88 14.31
N GLY A 111 25.01 -11.88 15.16
CA GLY A 111 25.87 -10.70 15.29
C GLY A 111 25.83 -9.75 14.09
N ILE A 112 24.75 -9.74 13.33
CA ILE A 112 24.56 -8.86 12.18
C ILE A 112 23.40 -7.89 12.40
N PRO A 113 23.42 -6.70 11.77
CA PRO A 113 22.36 -5.71 11.95
C PRO A 113 21.02 -6.19 11.40
N SER A 114 19.94 -5.76 12.07
CA SER A 114 18.57 -6.01 11.65
C SER A 114 17.79 -4.70 11.52
N VAL A 115 17.02 -4.56 10.43
CA VAL A 115 16.07 -3.47 10.22
C VAL A 115 14.66 -4.05 10.26
N VAL A 116 13.74 -3.36 10.93
CA VAL A 116 12.32 -3.74 10.93
C VAL A 116 11.46 -2.61 10.39
N SER A 117 10.53 -2.95 9.50
CA SER A 117 9.62 -1.99 8.85
C SER A 117 8.20 -2.12 9.35
N ILE A 118 7.70 -1.06 10.02
CA ILE A 118 6.30 -0.91 10.45
C ILE A 118 5.43 -0.57 9.23
N ARG A 119 4.25 -1.23 9.09
CA ARG A 119 3.37 -1.06 7.93
C ARG A 119 1.91 -0.75 8.26
N GLY A 120 1.57 -0.60 9.53
CA GLY A 120 0.26 -0.18 10.02
C GLY A 120 -0.38 -1.17 11.00
N ASN A 121 -0.99 -2.26 10.54
CA ASN A 121 -1.70 -3.21 11.42
C ASN A 121 -0.81 -3.85 12.49
N ASP A 122 0.48 -3.90 12.30
CA ASP A 122 1.48 -4.38 13.25
C ASP A 122 1.55 -3.51 14.52
N ILE A 123 1.49 -2.20 14.37
CA ILE A 123 1.50 -1.26 15.49
C ILE A 123 0.08 -0.82 15.92
N GLU A 124 -0.89 -0.88 15.00
CA GLU A 124 -2.25 -0.43 15.27
C GLU A 124 -3.18 -1.51 15.84
N ARG A 125 -2.86 -2.77 15.61
CA ARG A 125 -3.68 -3.91 16.06
C ARG A 125 -2.85 -4.99 16.75
N ALA A 126 -1.76 -5.46 16.13
CA ALA A 126 -0.97 -6.54 16.70
C ALA A 126 -0.29 -6.13 18.02
N ALA A 127 0.08 -4.87 18.17
CA ALA A 127 0.59 -4.33 19.43
C ALA A 127 -0.43 -4.34 20.59
N PHE A 128 -1.71 -4.53 20.30
CA PHE A 128 -2.79 -4.66 21.30
C PHE A 128 -3.32 -6.10 21.43
N ASP A 129 -2.74 -7.04 20.69
CA ASP A 129 -3.05 -8.47 20.79
C ASP A 129 -2.07 -9.11 21.80
N PRO A 130 -2.55 -9.62 22.95
CA PRO A 130 -1.67 -10.21 23.97
C PRO A 130 -0.78 -11.33 23.44
N SER A 131 -1.22 -12.09 22.44
CA SER A 131 -0.44 -13.16 21.82
C SER A 131 0.72 -12.67 20.95
N LYS A 132 0.72 -11.38 20.54
CA LYS A 132 1.71 -10.78 19.64
C LYS A 132 2.51 -9.65 20.29
N PHE A 133 2.00 -9.11 21.38
CA PHE A 133 2.58 -7.94 22.04
C PHE A 133 4.06 -8.11 22.36
N SER A 134 4.44 -9.26 22.96
CA SER A 134 5.84 -9.55 23.31
C SER A 134 6.76 -9.56 22.08
N HIS A 135 6.31 -10.12 20.96
CA HIS A 135 7.06 -10.13 19.71
C HIS A 135 7.23 -8.72 19.12
N VAL A 136 6.14 -7.94 19.11
CA VAL A 136 6.18 -6.54 18.68
C VAL A 136 7.15 -5.73 19.52
N MET A 137 7.06 -5.86 20.85
CA MET A 137 7.95 -5.14 21.76
C MET A 137 9.41 -5.57 21.60
N TYR A 138 9.66 -6.89 21.46
CA TYR A 138 11.01 -7.38 21.25
C TYR A 138 11.62 -6.80 19.95
N ALA A 139 10.87 -6.81 18.85
CA ALA A 139 11.32 -6.25 17.58
C ALA A 139 11.60 -4.73 17.70
N LEU A 140 10.68 -3.97 18.31
CA LEU A 140 10.86 -2.54 18.53
C LEU A 140 12.08 -2.21 19.41
N GLN A 141 12.32 -2.97 20.46
CA GLN A 141 13.41 -2.70 21.42
C GLN A 141 14.78 -3.09 20.89
N ASN A 142 14.86 -4.14 20.09
CA ASN A 142 16.13 -4.83 19.83
C ASN A 142 16.60 -4.76 18.37
N ALA A 143 15.77 -4.32 17.40
CA ALA A 143 16.23 -4.10 16.03
C ALA A 143 17.32 -3.00 15.99
N SER A 144 18.27 -3.12 15.09
CA SER A 144 19.33 -2.12 14.89
C SER A 144 18.76 -0.79 14.38
N ALA A 145 17.76 -0.85 13.49
CA ALA A 145 16.97 0.31 13.07
C ALA A 145 15.49 -0.07 12.89
N VAL A 146 14.62 0.91 13.10
CA VAL A 146 13.17 0.79 12.85
C VAL A 146 12.76 1.80 11.79
N THR A 147 12.02 1.35 10.79
CA THR A 147 11.47 2.19 9.73
C THR A 147 9.96 2.12 9.71
N THR A 148 9.34 3.09 9.09
CA THR A 148 7.90 3.12 8.80
C THR A 148 7.62 3.92 7.53
N ASN A 149 6.45 3.74 6.96
CA ASN A 149 6.04 4.49 5.78
C ASN A 149 5.11 5.68 6.06
N ALA A 150 4.88 6.01 7.34
CA ALA A 150 4.00 7.13 7.71
C ALA A 150 4.39 7.73 9.08
N SER A 151 4.31 9.06 9.19
CA SER A 151 4.64 9.81 10.42
C SER A 151 3.78 9.41 11.60
N ILE A 152 2.49 9.18 11.37
CA ILE A 152 1.57 8.74 12.43
C ILE A 152 1.94 7.36 13.00
N LEU A 153 2.47 6.46 12.17
CA LEU A 153 2.93 5.16 12.63
C LEU A 153 4.23 5.28 13.43
N ALA A 154 5.14 6.19 13.04
CA ALA A 154 6.33 6.50 13.82
C ALA A 154 5.94 7.05 15.21
N LYS A 155 4.97 7.97 15.27
CA LYS A 155 4.45 8.50 16.54
C LYS A 155 3.84 7.40 17.42
N LYS A 156 3.07 6.47 16.84
CA LYS A 156 2.50 5.34 17.56
C LYS A 156 3.58 4.39 18.08
N ALA A 157 4.59 4.08 17.27
CA ALA A 157 5.70 3.22 17.68
C ALA A 157 6.48 3.82 18.86
N LYS A 158 6.76 5.13 18.83
CA LYS A 158 7.41 5.85 19.93
C LYS A 158 6.60 5.82 21.23
N ALA A 159 5.28 5.74 21.17
CA ALA A 159 4.44 5.61 22.37
C ALA A 159 4.58 4.23 23.05
N PHE A 160 4.98 3.17 22.32
CA PHE A 160 5.30 1.86 22.90
C PHE A 160 6.75 1.79 23.41
N PHE A 161 7.67 2.36 22.65
CA PHE A 161 9.07 2.38 23.00
C PHE A 161 9.75 3.62 22.41
N ASP A 162 10.32 4.46 23.27
CA ASP A 162 10.95 5.72 22.87
C ASP A 162 12.30 5.45 22.17
N ARG A 163 12.27 5.45 20.86
CA ARG A 163 13.45 5.33 19.98
C ARG A 163 13.23 6.07 18.69
N GLU A 164 14.30 6.30 17.95
CA GLU A 164 14.21 6.82 16.60
C GLU A 164 13.51 5.82 15.68
N VAL A 165 12.57 6.35 14.88
CA VAL A 165 11.86 5.61 13.83
C VAL A 165 11.98 6.41 12.54
N HIS A 166 12.66 5.84 11.55
CA HIS A 166 12.91 6.51 10.28
C HIS A 166 11.67 6.38 9.37
N ILE A 167 11.26 7.52 8.79
CA ILE A 167 10.10 7.54 7.88
C ILE A 167 10.63 7.39 6.46
N ILE A 168 10.18 6.35 5.76
CA ILE A 168 10.46 6.07 4.36
C ILE A 168 9.12 5.91 3.64
N PRO A 169 8.64 6.92 2.92
CA PRO A 169 7.41 6.83 2.13
C PRO A 169 7.47 5.67 1.12
N ASN A 170 6.30 5.14 0.76
CA ASN A 170 6.24 4.14 -0.30
C ASN A 170 6.61 4.78 -1.64
N GLY A 171 7.48 4.13 -2.40
CA GLY A 171 7.82 4.55 -3.76
C GLY A 171 6.75 4.13 -4.77
N ILE A 172 6.58 4.94 -5.79
CA ILE A 172 5.71 4.70 -6.96
C ILE A 172 6.58 4.70 -8.23
N ASP A 173 6.24 3.80 -9.15
CA ASP A 173 6.81 3.78 -10.50
C ASP A 173 6.23 4.96 -11.31
N THR A 174 6.91 6.11 -11.27
CA THR A 174 6.45 7.35 -11.91
C THR A 174 6.60 7.35 -13.44
N GLU A 175 7.30 6.38 -14.01
CA GLU A 175 7.34 6.15 -15.45
C GLU A 175 6.10 5.41 -15.93
N ARG A 176 5.57 4.52 -15.12
CA ARG A 176 4.31 3.81 -15.37
C ARG A 176 3.10 4.64 -14.97
N PHE A 177 3.10 5.18 -13.73
CA PHE A 177 2.01 6.03 -13.22
C PHE A 177 2.30 7.49 -13.56
N LYS A 178 1.77 7.93 -14.70
CA LYS A 178 1.92 9.30 -15.20
C LYS A 178 0.64 9.76 -15.90
N PRO A 179 0.45 11.07 -16.07
CA PRO A 179 -0.68 11.58 -16.83
C PRO A 179 -0.73 10.96 -18.22
N MET A 180 -1.89 10.47 -18.60
CA MET A 180 -2.17 9.87 -19.90
C MET A 180 -3.46 10.46 -20.48
N GLU A 181 -3.60 10.41 -21.80
CA GLU A 181 -4.88 10.67 -22.43
C GLU A 181 -5.92 9.62 -22.02
N LYS A 182 -7.19 10.02 -21.93
CA LYS A 182 -8.27 9.11 -21.59
C LYS A 182 -8.35 7.98 -22.62
N ASN A 183 -8.32 6.75 -22.15
CA ASN A 183 -8.47 5.57 -23.00
C ASN A 183 -9.95 5.42 -23.42
N SER A 184 -10.30 5.93 -24.60
CA SER A 184 -11.67 5.94 -25.11
C SER A 184 -12.24 4.54 -25.29
N VAL A 185 -11.44 3.58 -25.74
CA VAL A 185 -11.85 2.18 -25.94
C VAL A 185 -12.21 1.54 -24.59
N LEU A 186 -11.39 1.76 -23.55
CA LEU A 186 -11.67 1.27 -22.22
C LEU A 186 -12.89 1.98 -21.60
N ALA A 187 -13.03 3.28 -21.81
CA ALA A 187 -14.19 4.05 -21.34
C ALA A 187 -15.50 3.53 -21.94
N GLU A 188 -15.51 3.23 -23.24
CA GLU A 188 -16.66 2.66 -23.94
C GLU A 188 -16.99 1.26 -23.41
N ALA A 189 -15.98 0.38 -23.30
CA ALA A 189 -16.15 -0.97 -22.77
C ALA A 189 -16.71 -1.00 -21.34
N LEU A 190 -16.43 0.04 -20.54
CA LEU A 190 -16.93 0.18 -19.16
C LEU A 190 -18.27 0.95 -19.08
N GLY A 191 -18.84 1.40 -20.21
CA GLY A 191 -20.10 2.16 -20.24
C GLY A 191 -19.99 3.57 -19.64
N LEU A 192 -18.79 4.14 -19.61
CA LEU A 192 -18.52 5.48 -19.06
C LEU A 192 -18.72 6.61 -20.08
N VAL A 193 -18.92 6.27 -21.34
CA VAL A 193 -19.20 7.23 -22.44
C VAL A 193 -20.71 7.35 -22.64
N ASP A 194 -21.22 8.57 -22.82
CA ASP A 194 -22.61 8.80 -23.21
C ASP A 194 -22.68 8.87 -24.74
N GLU A 195 -23.17 7.80 -25.39
CA GLU A 195 -23.31 7.72 -26.86
C GLU A 195 -24.17 8.83 -27.46
N LYS A 196 -25.06 9.43 -26.65
CA LYS A 196 -25.97 10.49 -27.08
C LYS A 196 -25.43 11.91 -26.94
N LYS A 197 -24.35 12.07 -26.17
CA LYS A 197 -23.69 13.36 -25.89
C LYS A 197 -22.20 13.28 -26.16
N LYS A 198 -21.81 13.31 -27.43
CA LYS A 198 -20.41 13.24 -27.86
C LYS A 198 -19.49 14.36 -27.33
N GLU A 199 -20.02 15.43 -26.75
CA GLU A 199 -19.26 16.63 -26.38
C GLU A 199 -19.15 16.90 -24.87
N GLU A 200 -20.01 16.30 -24.02
CA GLU A 200 -19.89 16.38 -22.57
C GLU A 200 -19.85 14.97 -21.97
N GLY A 201 -18.64 14.41 -21.85
CA GLY A 201 -18.44 13.14 -21.13
C GLY A 201 -19.00 13.22 -19.70
N LYS A 202 -19.58 12.11 -19.19
CA LYS A 202 -19.95 12.00 -17.79
C LYS A 202 -18.69 12.16 -16.93
N PHE A 203 -18.76 12.91 -15.84
CA PHE A 203 -17.69 12.91 -14.85
C PHE A 203 -17.55 11.52 -14.23
N VAL A 204 -16.32 11.07 -14.08
CA VAL A 204 -15.99 9.76 -13.52
C VAL A 204 -15.31 9.96 -12.16
N MET A 205 -15.99 9.56 -11.10
CA MET A 205 -15.41 9.42 -9.77
C MET A 205 -14.82 8.01 -9.64
N GLY A 206 -13.54 7.90 -9.31
CA GLY A 206 -12.83 6.63 -9.20
C GLY A 206 -12.51 6.23 -7.77
N PHE A 207 -12.53 4.92 -7.53
CA PHE A 207 -11.96 4.26 -6.35
C PHE A 207 -11.10 3.09 -6.83
N VAL A 208 -9.96 2.84 -6.18
CA VAL A 208 -9.05 1.72 -6.52
C VAL A 208 -8.75 0.89 -5.28
N GLY A 209 -8.98 -0.42 -5.37
CA GLY A 209 -8.70 -1.41 -4.35
C GLY A 209 -9.92 -2.27 -3.98
N GLU A 210 -9.73 -3.16 -3.00
CA GLU A 210 -10.84 -3.95 -2.44
C GLU A 210 -11.77 -3.04 -1.63
N LEU A 211 -12.98 -2.80 -2.13
CA LEU A 211 -13.98 -1.95 -1.45
C LEU A 211 -14.62 -2.72 -0.30
N ARG A 212 -14.50 -2.16 0.90
CA ARG A 212 -14.98 -2.74 2.15
C ARG A 212 -15.19 -1.66 3.21
N GLU A 213 -15.80 -2.01 4.35
CA GLU A 213 -16.04 -1.09 5.46
C GLU A 213 -14.80 -0.28 5.83
N LYS A 214 -13.65 -0.94 6.10
CA LYS A 214 -12.38 -0.27 6.44
C LYS A 214 -11.96 0.79 5.42
N LYS A 215 -12.33 0.61 4.14
CA LYS A 215 -12.01 1.52 3.04
C LYS A 215 -13.09 2.58 2.80
N GLY A 216 -14.05 2.69 3.73
CA GLY A 216 -15.09 3.71 3.70
C GLY A 216 -16.23 3.42 2.72
N LEU A 217 -16.61 2.13 2.55
CA LEU A 217 -17.69 1.70 1.65
C LEU A 217 -18.95 2.55 1.81
N ALA A 218 -19.45 2.69 3.04
CA ALA A 218 -20.68 3.45 3.30
C ALA A 218 -20.52 4.94 2.96
N THR A 219 -19.40 5.55 3.35
CA THR A 219 -19.09 6.96 3.08
C THR A 219 -18.95 7.22 1.58
N LEU A 220 -18.27 6.32 0.84
CA LEU A 220 -18.13 6.41 -0.61
C LEU A 220 -19.49 6.42 -1.31
N LEU A 221 -20.32 5.42 -1.02
CA LEU A 221 -21.61 5.24 -1.68
C LEU A 221 -22.60 6.37 -1.32
N SER A 222 -22.67 6.77 -0.05
CA SER A 222 -23.53 7.86 0.39
C SER A 222 -23.08 9.21 -0.16
N GLY A 223 -21.79 9.53 -0.12
CA GLY A 223 -21.23 10.75 -0.69
C GLY A 223 -21.44 10.83 -2.20
N TYR A 224 -21.22 9.72 -2.91
CA TYR A 224 -21.51 9.61 -4.33
C TYR A 224 -22.98 9.87 -4.66
N ALA A 225 -23.91 9.21 -3.97
CA ALA A 225 -25.35 9.42 -4.19
C ALA A 225 -25.81 10.85 -3.95
N GLN A 226 -25.18 11.55 -2.97
CA GLN A 226 -25.47 12.95 -2.72
C GLN A 226 -24.89 13.87 -3.81
N ALA A 227 -23.67 13.62 -4.26
CA ALA A 227 -22.99 14.40 -5.30
C ALA A 227 -23.73 14.34 -6.65
N THR A 228 -24.31 13.17 -7.00
CA THR A 228 -25.07 12.99 -8.26
C THR A 228 -26.36 13.83 -8.32
N LYS A 229 -26.88 14.34 -7.20
CA LYS A 229 -28.03 15.24 -7.19
C LYS A 229 -27.72 16.60 -7.84
N THR A 230 -26.46 17.00 -7.85
CA THR A 230 -26.04 18.29 -8.41
C THR A 230 -25.60 18.18 -9.88
N ARG A 231 -25.00 17.05 -10.25
CA ARG A 231 -24.51 16.79 -11.61
C ARG A 231 -24.39 15.27 -11.85
N PRO A 232 -24.64 14.78 -13.09
CA PRO A 232 -24.42 13.39 -13.44
C PRO A 232 -22.94 12.99 -13.25
N VAL A 233 -22.69 11.99 -12.41
CA VAL A 233 -21.37 11.39 -12.14
C VAL A 233 -21.52 9.89 -12.25
N SER A 234 -20.52 9.22 -12.84
CA SER A 234 -20.40 7.76 -12.79
C SER A 234 -19.37 7.36 -11.73
N LEU A 235 -19.66 6.34 -10.95
CA LEU A 235 -18.72 5.73 -9.99
C LEU A 235 -18.01 4.54 -10.65
N LEU A 236 -16.70 4.64 -10.78
CA LEU A 236 -15.82 3.56 -11.24
C LEU A 236 -15.07 2.95 -10.03
N ILE A 237 -15.38 1.72 -9.70
CA ILE A 237 -14.69 0.93 -8.68
C ILE A 237 -13.74 -0.03 -9.39
N VAL A 238 -12.43 0.25 -9.33
CA VAL A 238 -11.38 -0.60 -9.88
C VAL A 238 -10.90 -1.56 -8.80
N GLY A 239 -11.43 -2.75 -8.83
CA GLY A 239 -11.26 -3.78 -7.82
C GLY A 239 -12.57 -4.49 -7.51
N GLU A 240 -12.55 -5.28 -6.46
CA GLU A 240 -13.70 -6.06 -6.02
C GLU A 240 -14.36 -5.43 -4.80
N VAL A 241 -15.64 -5.69 -4.63
CA VAL A 241 -16.31 -5.48 -3.36
C VAL A 241 -16.12 -6.74 -2.53
N ARG A 242 -15.64 -6.59 -1.31
CA ARG A 242 -15.33 -7.72 -0.42
C ARG A 242 -16.55 -8.58 -0.18
N GLU A 243 -16.39 -9.88 -0.34
CA GLU A 243 -17.47 -10.85 -0.06
C GLU A 243 -17.94 -10.78 1.40
N GLY A 244 -19.20 -11.16 1.62
CA GLY A 244 -19.84 -11.14 2.93
C GLY A 244 -20.70 -9.88 3.14
N GLU A 245 -20.65 -9.29 4.33
CA GLU A 245 -21.52 -8.15 4.71
C GLU A 245 -21.27 -6.90 3.85
N ASP A 246 -20.02 -6.65 3.42
CA ASP A 246 -19.68 -5.52 2.56
C ASP A 246 -20.40 -5.62 1.20
N LYS A 247 -20.39 -6.81 0.59
CA LYS A 247 -21.06 -7.06 -0.70
C LYS A 247 -22.58 -6.99 -0.57
N LYS A 248 -23.11 -7.54 0.50
CA LYS A 248 -24.55 -7.46 0.82
C LYS A 248 -25.01 -6.01 0.91
N TYR A 249 -24.29 -5.17 1.68
CA TYR A 249 -24.56 -3.74 1.79
C TYR A 249 -24.48 -3.04 0.43
N PHE A 250 -23.47 -3.35 -0.38
CA PHE A 250 -23.28 -2.78 -1.70
C PHE A 250 -24.43 -3.12 -2.66
N GLU A 251 -24.87 -4.39 -2.71
CA GLU A 251 -25.98 -4.82 -3.59
C GLU A 251 -27.32 -4.24 -3.13
N GLU A 252 -27.55 -4.14 -1.83
CA GLU A 252 -28.73 -3.47 -1.27
C GLU A 252 -28.72 -1.98 -1.65
N PHE A 253 -27.59 -1.30 -1.53
CA PHE A 253 -27.44 0.08 -1.95
C PHE A 253 -27.76 0.27 -3.44
N LYS A 254 -27.25 -0.60 -4.31
CA LYS A 254 -27.53 -0.55 -5.76
C LYS A 254 -29.01 -0.77 -6.05
N SER A 255 -29.63 -1.73 -5.39
CA SER A 255 -31.06 -2.03 -5.56
C SER A 255 -31.95 -0.86 -5.17
N ASN A 256 -31.58 -0.15 -4.11
CA ASN A 256 -32.30 1.03 -3.64
C ASN A 256 -32.02 2.30 -4.47
N ASN A 257 -30.98 2.27 -5.34
CA ASN A 257 -30.55 3.40 -6.14
C ASN A 257 -30.30 3.01 -7.62
N PRO A 258 -31.29 2.44 -8.33
CA PRO A 258 -31.09 1.90 -9.68
C PRO A 258 -30.74 2.95 -10.74
N GLN A 259 -30.96 4.24 -10.44
CA GLN A 259 -30.62 5.37 -11.31
C GLN A 259 -29.13 5.74 -11.26
N LEU A 260 -28.36 5.24 -10.29
CA LEU A 260 -26.96 5.56 -10.13
C LEU A 260 -26.08 4.70 -11.07
N SER A 261 -25.14 5.35 -11.73
CA SER A 261 -24.19 4.69 -12.65
C SER A 261 -22.98 4.18 -11.87
N ILE A 262 -22.94 2.89 -11.54
CA ILE A 262 -21.84 2.26 -10.79
C ILE A 262 -21.26 1.11 -11.61
N THR A 263 -19.97 1.19 -11.92
CA THR A 263 -19.21 0.16 -12.62
C THR A 263 -18.17 -0.44 -11.68
N VAL A 264 -18.15 -1.77 -11.55
CA VAL A 264 -17.16 -2.54 -10.77
C VAL A 264 -16.38 -3.41 -11.74
N THR A 265 -15.05 -3.26 -11.78
CA THR A 265 -14.22 -3.95 -12.77
C THR A 265 -13.85 -5.38 -12.35
N GLY A 266 -13.94 -5.71 -11.05
CA GLY A 266 -13.24 -6.87 -10.51
C GLY A 266 -11.73 -6.62 -10.40
N HIS A 267 -10.97 -7.69 -10.23
CA HIS A 267 -9.51 -7.61 -10.09
C HIS A 267 -8.86 -7.09 -11.39
N VAL A 268 -8.04 -6.05 -11.26
CA VAL A 268 -7.23 -5.48 -12.35
C VAL A 268 -5.76 -5.65 -12.00
N PRO A 269 -4.94 -6.22 -12.91
CA PRO A 269 -3.49 -6.29 -12.68
C PRO A 269 -2.88 -4.91 -12.46
N HIS A 270 -1.97 -4.79 -11.50
CA HIS A 270 -1.36 -3.51 -11.11
C HIS A 270 -0.73 -2.74 -12.29
N LYS A 271 -0.15 -3.45 -13.25
CA LYS A 271 0.44 -2.87 -14.47
C LYS A 271 -0.56 -2.14 -15.36
N ASP A 272 -1.84 -2.50 -15.27
CA ASP A 272 -2.91 -1.97 -16.14
C ASP A 272 -3.66 -0.79 -15.46
N LEU A 273 -3.44 -0.54 -14.15
CA LEU A 273 -4.10 0.53 -13.39
C LEU A 273 -3.94 1.94 -13.99
N PRO A 274 -2.80 2.33 -14.60
CA PRO A 274 -2.67 3.67 -15.20
C PRO A 274 -3.77 4.01 -16.21
N ALA A 275 -4.20 3.02 -17.03
CA ALA A 275 -5.28 3.22 -17.98
C ALA A 275 -6.62 3.54 -17.27
N TYR A 276 -6.88 2.94 -16.11
CA TYR A 276 -8.08 3.21 -15.33
C TYR A 276 -8.00 4.57 -14.61
N TYR A 277 -6.84 4.94 -14.08
CA TYR A 277 -6.64 6.29 -13.53
C TYR A 277 -6.87 7.37 -14.59
N SER A 278 -6.50 7.13 -15.85
CA SER A 278 -6.72 8.08 -16.94
C SER A 278 -8.20 8.38 -17.23
N LEU A 279 -9.10 7.48 -16.82
CA LEU A 279 -10.56 7.67 -16.99
C LEU A 279 -11.17 8.55 -15.90
N MET A 280 -10.48 8.73 -14.75
CA MET A 280 -11.03 9.38 -13.58
C MET A 280 -10.87 10.91 -13.68
N ASP A 281 -11.92 11.64 -13.39
CA ASP A 281 -11.88 13.09 -13.22
C ASP A 281 -11.56 13.47 -11.76
N VAL A 282 -11.87 12.57 -10.82
CA VAL A 282 -11.50 12.64 -9.41
C VAL A 282 -11.33 11.23 -8.84
N PHE A 283 -10.30 11.04 -8.05
CA PHE A 283 -10.07 9.82 -7.27
C PHE A 283 -10.47 10.05 -5.81
N VAL A 284 -11.22 9.11 -5.22
CA VAL A 284 -11.73 9.21 -3.85
C VAL A 284 -11.23 8.07 -2.99
N HIS A 285 -10.62 8.41 -1.84
CA HIS A 285 -10.09 7.45 -0.87
C HIS A 285 -10.63 7.72 0.54
N PRO A 286 -11.90 7.38 0.85
CA PRO A 286 -12.57 7.73 2.11
C PRO A 286 -12.31 6.71 3.21
N SER A 287 -11.08 6.23 3.30
CA SER A 287 -10.68 5.14 4.20
C SER A 287 -10.85 5.52 5.68
N LEU A 288 -11.31 4.58 6.51
CA LEU A 288 -11.38 4.77 7.96
C LEU A 288 -10.01 4.60 8.62
N ARG A 289 -9.16 3.76 8.02
CA ARG A 289 -7.80 3.46 8.49
C ARG A 289 -6.96 2.97 7.33
N ASP A 290 -5.75 3.48 7.22
CA ASP A 290 -4.73 2.99 6.29
C ASP A 290 -3.32 3.18 6.88
N GLY A 291 -2.31 2.54 6.29
CA GLY A 291 -0.91 2.91 6.50
C GLY A 291 -0.52 4.07 5.58
N MET A 292 0.20 3.78 4.51
CA MET A 292 0.38 4.67 3.37
C MET A 292 -0.36 4.08 2.17
N PRO A 293 -1.47 4.69 1.72
CA PRO A 293 -2.27 4.12 0.62
C PRO A 293 -1.59 4.37 -0.73
N ASN A 294 -1.04 3.32 -1.36
CA ASN A 294 -0.43 3.42 -2.68
C ASN A 294 -1.37 4.01 -3.72
N ALA A 295 -2.67 3.66 -3.67
CA ALA A 295 -3.66 4.18 -4.62
C ALA A 295 -3.79 5.72 -4.60
N VAL A 296 -3.57 6.37 -3.46
CA VAL A 296 -3.49 7.84 -3.36
C VAL A 296 -2.26 8.34 -4.09
N LEU A 297 -1.08 7.75 -3.83
CA LEU A 297 0.17 8.13 -4.50
C LEU A 297 0.11 7.88 -6.02
N GLU A 298 -0.48 6.77 -6.43
CA GLU A 298 -0.68 6.40 -7.84
C GLU A 298 -1.60 7.41 -8.56
N ALA A 299 -2.72 7.79 -7.93
CA ALA A 299 -3.63 8.81 -8.46
C ALA A 299 -2.93 10.17 -8.59
N MET A 300 -2.18 10.60 -7.54
CA MET A 300 -1.38 11.83 -7.57
C MET A 300 -0.32 11.78 -8.68
N ALA A 301 0.38 10.66 -8.83
CA ALA A 301 1.36 10.45 -9.89
C ALA A 301 0.74 10.55 -11.29
N CYS A 302 -0.47 10.01 -11.47
CA CYS A 302 -1.24 10.12 -12.72
C CYS A 302 -1.84 11.53 -12.94
N GLY A 303 -1.67 12.46 -12.01
CA GLY A 303 -2.26 13.80 -12.09
C GLY A 303 -3.78 13.79 -11.97
N VAL A 304 -4.36 12.80 -11.29
CA VAL A 304 -5.79 12.76 -10.98
C VAL A 304 -6.04 13.53 -9.68
N PRO A 305 -6.98 14.48 -9.64
CA PRO A 305 -7.36 15.15 -8.40
C PRO A 305 -7.79 14.14 -7.34
N VAL A 306 -7.25 14.24 -6.14
CA VAL A 306 -7.49 13.31 -5.03
C VAL A 306 -8.38 13.94 -3.97
N ILE A 307 -9.40 13.22 -3.51
CA ILE A 307 -10.13 13.50 -2.28
C ILE A 307 -9.88 12.32 -1.33
N ALA A 308 -9.34 12.58 -0.14
CA ALA A 308 -9.01 11.51 0.80
C ALA A 308 -9.33 11.90 2.25
N THR A 309 -9.52 10.90 3.11
CA THR A 309 -9.58 11.10 4.55
C THR A 309 -8.16 11.23 5.14
N PRO A 310 -7.96 12.03 6.22
CA PRO A 310 -6.66 12.29 6.83
C PRO A 310 -6.18 11.11 7.71
N VAL A 311 -6.10 9.91 7.11
CA VAL A 311 -5.72 8.69 7.82
C VAL A 311 -4.34 8.17 7.37
N GLY A 312 -3.62 7.57 8.29
CA GLY A 312 -2.30 6.99 7.99
C GLY A 312 -1.33 8.04 7.44
N GLY A 313 -0.64 7.69 6.38
CA GLY A 313 0.33 8.56 5.69
C GLY A 313 -0.29 9.55 4.69
N VAL A 314 -1.61 9.67 4.61
CA VAL A 314 -2.25 10.65 3.71
C VAL A 314 -1.79 12.07 4.04
N LEU A 315 -1.71 12.42 5.34
CA LEU A 315 -1.25 13.75 5.79
C LEU A 315 0.24 14.01 5.55
N ASP A 316 1.02 12.98 5.26
CA ASP A 316 2.44 13.15 4.94
C ASP A 316 2.65 13.61 3.50
N VAL A 317 1.65 13.44 2.63
CA VAL A 317 1.75 13.69 1.20
C VAL A 317 0.66 14.60 0.62
N LEU A 318 -0.48 14.76 1.32
CA LEU A 318 -1.63 15.53 0.83
C LEU A 318 -1.93 16.73 1.73
N ASN A 319 -1.94 17.93 1.13
CA ASN A 319 -2.28 19.20 1.74
C ASN A 319 -3.58 19.73 1.13
N ASP A 320 -4.61 19.96 1.97
CA ASP A 320 -5.95 20.36 1.51
C ASP A 320 -5.91 21.64 0.67
N GLY A 321 -6.50 21.58 -0.52
CA GLY A 321 -6.57 22.67 -1.47
C GLY A 321 -5.29 23.00 -2.24
N VAL A 322 -4.15 22.35 -1.91
CA VAL A 322 -2.85 22.60 -2.56
C VAL A 322 -2.54 21.53 -3.58
N ASN A 323 -2.54 20.26 -3.16
CA ASN A 323 -2.23 19.12 -4.03
C ASN A 323 -3.29 18.00 -3.94
N GLY A 324 -4.44 18.29 -3.35
CA GLY A 324 -5.60 17.42 -3.20
C GLY A 324 -6.60 18.02 -2.21
N PHE A 325 -7.56 17.22 -1.79
CA PHE A 325 -8.63 17.66 -0.90
C PHE A 325 -8.81 16.67 0.25
N LEU A 326 -8.98 17.19 1.45
CA LEU A 326 -9.26 16.39 2.64
C LEU A 326 -10.75 16.43 3.00
N VAL A 327 -11.23 15.28 3.50
CA VAL A 327 -12.58 15.13 4.07
C VAL A 327 -12.48 14.38 5.39
N ASP A 328 -13.34 14.70 6.34
CA ASP A 328 -13.36 14.02 7.62
C ASP A 328 -13.81 12.57 7.49
N VAL A 329 -13.32 11.73 8.39
CA VAL A 329 -13.68 10.29 8.39
C VAL A 329 -15.18 10.13 8.67
N ASN A 330 -15.85 9.30 7.88
CA ASN A 330 -17.30 9.07 7.95
C ASN A 330 -18.19 10.28 7.64
N ASP A 331 -17.66 11.32 7.01
CA ASP A 331 -18.44 12.50 6.61
C ASP A 331 -18.83 12.43 5.12
N ALA A 332 -19.95 11.75 4.84
CA ALA A 332 -20.48 11.64 3.48
C ALA A 332 -21.00 12.96 2.91
N PRO A 333 -21.67 13.86 3.67
CA PRO A 333 -22.02 15.21 3.22
C PRO A 333 -20.81 16.04 2.79
N GLN A 334 -19.74 16.08 3.61
CA GLN A 334 -18.51 16.80 3.27
C GLN A 334 -17.84 16.20 2.02
N LEU A 335 -17.85 14.85 1.90
CA LEU A 335 -17.37 14.17 0.69
C LEU A 335 -18.16 14.63 -0.55
N ALA A 336 -19.48 14.67 -0.48
CA ALA A 336 -20.33 15.12 -1.58
C ALA A 336 -20.03 16.59 -1.97
N GLU A 337 -19.83 17.48 -0.99
CA GLU A 337 -19.43 18.87 -1.23
C GLU A 337 -18.07 18.97 -1.93
N LYS A 338 -17.07 18.22 -1.47
CA LYS A 338 -15.73 18.21 -2.10
C LYS A 338 -15.80 17.62 -3.52
N ILE A 339 -16.57 16.56 -3.74
CA ILE A 339 -16.80 16.02 -5.09
C ILE A 339 -17.42 17.12 -5.98
N ALA A 340 -18.48 17.80 -5.54
CA ALA A 340 -19.11 18.88 -6.30
C ALA A 340 -18.12 20.01 -6.66
N LYS A 341 -17.19 20.36 -5.75
CA LYS A 341 -16.13 21.34 -6.01
C LYS A 341 -15.10 20.89 -7.03
N THR A 342 -14.90 19.57 -7.18
CA THR A 342 -13.96 18.98 -8.16
C THR A 342 -14.62 18.63 -9.50
N LEU A 343 -15.95 18.73 -9.60
CA LEU A 343 -16.69 18.52 -10.87
C LEU A 343 -16.51 19.71 -11.83
N LYS A 344 -15.25 20.01 -12.16
CA LYS A 344 -14.82 21.08 -13.05
C LYS A 344 -13.95 20.49 -14.17
N PRO A 345 -13.80 21.18 -15.30
CA PRO A 345 -12.80 20.80 -16.30
C PRO A 345 -11.43 20.64 -15.64
N LEU A 346 -10.69 19.58 -15.96
CA LEU A 346 -9.40 19.27 -15.34
C LEU A 346 -8.39 20.42 -15.43
N LYS A 347 -8.47 21.25 -16.49
CA LYS A 347 -7.65 22.46 -16.63
C LYS A 347 -7.84 23.48 -15.51
N GLU A 348 -9.01 23.54 -14.87
CA GLU A 348 -9.27 24.44 -13.73
C GLU A 348 -8.64 23.90 -12.43
N LEU A 349 -8.31 22.62 -12.39
CA LEU A 349 -7.61 21.96 -11.29
C LEU A 349 -6.12 21.74 -11.61
N GLU A 350 -5.60 22.35 -12.68
CA GLU A 350 -4.26 22.09 -13.19
C GLU A 350 -3.16 22.35 -12.15
N SER A 351 -3.30 23.41 -11.34
CA SER A 351 -2.35 23.70 -10.25
C SER A 351 -2.33 22.58 -9.20
N VAL A 352 -3.51 22.09 -8.79
CA VAL A 352 -3.65 21.00 -7.82
C VAL A 352 -3.06 19.70 -8.38
N ARG A 353 -3.39 19.37 -9.62
CA ARG A 353 -2.92 18.18 -10.32
C ARG A 353 -1.40 18.17 -10.45
N ARG A 354 -0.81 19.31 -10.86
CA ARG A 354 0.63 19.47 -10.99
C ARG A 354 1.32 19.36 -9.63
N SER A 355 0.86 20.08 -8.61
CA SER A 355 1.42 19.98 -7.26
C SER A 355 1.32 18.57 -6.69
N ALA A 356 0.21 17.84 -6.97
CA ALA A 356 0.06 16.43 -6.57
C ALA A 356 1.17 15.57 -7.18
N ARG A 357 1.37 15.66 -8.50
CA ARG A 357 2.41 14.91 -9.20
C ARG A 357 3.80 15.30 -8.73
N GLU A 358 4.10 16.60 -8.58
CA GLU A 358 5.39 17.09 -8.08
C GLU A 358 5.71 16.52 -6.70
N THR A 359 4.72 16.44 -5.80
CA THR A 359 4.89 15.81 -4.48
C THR A 359 5.38 14.36 -4.61
N VAL A 360 4.77 13.56 -5.49
CA VAL A 360 5.19 12.17 -5.69
C VAL A 360 6.57 12.10 -6.34
N LEU A 361 6.84 12.92 -7.36
CA LEU A 361 8.13 12.94 -8.06
C LEU A 361 9.30 13.30 -7.14
N HIS A 362 9.08 14.13 -6.12
CA HIS A 362 10.14 14.58 -5.21
C HIS A 362 10.30 13.71 -3.96
N HIS A 363 9.27 12.96 -3.55
CA HIS A 363 9.28 12.31 -2.23
C HIS A 363 8.86 10.85 -2.22
N CYS A 364 8.24 10.35 -3.30
CA CYS A 364 7.61 9.04 -3.31
C CYS A 364 7.94 8.24 -4.59
N THR A 365 9.19 8.36 -5.10
CA THR A 365 9.66 7.54 -6.21
C THR A 365 10.33 6.26 -5.72
N PHE A 366 10.49 5.28 -6.60
CA PHE A 366 11.29 4.09 -6.31
C PHE A 366 12.73 4.43 -5.92
N GLU A 367 13.31 5.44 -6.58
CA GLU A 367 14.67 5.88 -6.27
C GLU A 367 14.77 6.46 -4.85
N GLU A 368 13.83 7.33 -4.45
CA GLU A 368 13.79 7.89 -3.10
C GLU A 368 13.61 6.81 -2.03
N GLU A 369 12.71 5.83 -2.24
CA GLU A 369 12.52 4.70 -1.32
C GLU A 369 13.80 3.85 -1.22
N LEU A 370 14.47 3.57 -2.34
CA LEU A 370 15.72 2.81 -2.39
C LEU A 370 16.83 3.53 -1.64
N GLN A 371 17.11 4.79 -1.99
CA GLN A 371 18.17 5.58 -1.39
C GLN A 371 17.99 5.78 0.11
N ALA A 372 16.74 5.98 0.56
CA ALA A 372 16.44 6.08 1.99
C ALA A 372 16.76 4.77 2.74
N ASN A 373 16.45 3.60 2.16
CA ASN A 373 16.81 2.31 2.75
C ASN A 373 18.32 2.09 2.75
N LEU A 374 19.01 2.35 1.64
CA LEU A 374 20.47 2.22 1.53
C LEU A 374 21.20 3.11 2.53
N LYS A 375 20.71 4.33 2.75
CA LYS A 375 21.26 5.24 3.77
C LYS A 375 21.16 4.66 5.19
N ILE A 376 20.04 3.99 5.51
CA ILE A 376 19.91 3.32 6.81
C ILE A 376 20.91 2.16 6.92
N TYR A 377 21.05 1.34 5.87
CA TYR A 377 22.02 0.24 5.88
C TYR A 377 23.47 0.75 6.07
N ALA A 378 23.83 1.80 5.36
CA ALA A 378 25.15 2.43 5.51
C ALA A 378 25.40 2.96 6.93
N ASN A 379 24.39 3.58 7.57
CA ASN A 379 24.48 4.04 8.95
C ASN A 379 24.65 2.88 9.97
N LEU A 380 24.29 1.67 9.60
CA LEU A 380 24.50 0.45 10.40
C LEU A 380 25.87 -0.22 10.10
N GLY A 381 26.71 0.42 9.31
CA GLY A 381 28.04 -0.11 8.92
C GLY A 381 28.00 -1.13 7.79
N VAL A 382 26.85 -1.27 7.10
CA VAL A 382 26.71 -2.18 5.95
C VAL A 382 26.90 -1.37 4.69
N THR A 383 28.11 -1.41 4.13
CA THR A 383 28.47 -0.67 2.92
C THR A 383 28.47 -1.56 1.68
N THR A 384 28.18 -0.96 0.55
CA THR A 384 28.55 -1.51 -0.77
C THR A 384 30.02 -1.25 -1.00
N GLU A 385 30.88 -2.26 -0.85
CA GLU A 385 32.15 -2.24 -1.56
C GLU A 385 31.95 -2.65 -3.02
#